data_ec92b1faeb25973c6f1c00285be0b150
#
_entry.id   ec92b1faeb25973c6f1c00285be0b150
#
_cell.length_a   1.000
_cell.length_b   1.000
_cell.length_c   1.000
_cell.angle_alpha   90.00
_cell.angle_beta   90.00
_cell.angle_gamma   90.00
#
_symmetry.space_group_name_H-M   'P 1'
#
loop_
_entity.id
_entity.type
_entity.pdbx_description
1 polymer ?
#
loop_
_entity_poly.entity_id
_entity_poly.type
_entity_poly.pdbx_seq_one_letter_code
_entity_poly.pdbx_strand_id
1 'polypeptide(L)'
;VVEEIGKDNLIIDEKKVAYGKAVSLKCNKSKDRVVVTHYQKHNKVVIQGRPEVLFSTIIGYITELIEVEEIPKIFNDTYNLNIDKDEIRSEFQFYMPNAYDKIPSKKMERSLHQAVYNLKVTGDMFDGTYLAQPAIRVVEAQLKIALIECGIIPNAQYIKENHFDMFDKIGVKYK
;
A
#
# COMPACT_ATOMS: atom_id res chain seq x y z
N VAL A 1 8.97 -2.07 -1.80
CA VAL A 1 9.00 -3.55 -1.98
C VAL A 1 10.28 -4.14 -1.39
N VAL A 2 11.46 -3.72 -1.84
CA VAL A 2 12.74 -4.27 -1.36
C VAL A 2 12.97 -4.01 0.13
N GLU A 3 12.59 -2.85 0.62
CA GLU A 3 12.71 -2.47 2.03
C GLU A 3 11.75 -3.25 2.94
N GLU A 4 10.55 -3.56 2.49
CA GLU A 4 9.56 -4.30 3.28
C GLU A 4 9.80 -5.81 3.29
N ILE A 5 10.20 -6.38 2.14
CA ILE A 5 10.39 -7.83 2.01
C ILE A 5 11.78 -8.26 2.45
N GLY A 6 12.74 -7.32 2.46
CA GLY A 6 14.16 -7.57 2.71
C GLY A 6 14.90 -8.08 1.47
N LYS A 7 16.10 -7.54 1.23
CA LYS A 7 16.92 -7.87 0.04
C LYS A 7 17.20 -9.36 -0.09
N ASP A 8 17.43 -10.04 1.02
CA ASP A 8 17.81 -11.47 1.04
C ASP A 8 16.65 -12.41 0.69
N ASN A 9 15.40 -11.90 0.75
CA ASN A 9 14.21 -12.66 0.43
C ASN A 9 13.69 -12.43 -0.98
N LEU A 10 14.24 -11.47 -1.72
CA LEU A 10 13.73 -11.06 -3.01
C LEU A 10 14.75 -11.36 -4.12
N ILE A 11 14.37 -12.19 -5.07
CA ILE A 11 15.12 -12.41 -6.31
C ILE A 11 14.54 -11.50 -7.38
N ILE A 12 15.40 -10.69 -8.01
CA ILE A 12 15.03 -9.75 -9.05
C ILE A 12 15.75 -10.16 -10.34
N ASP A 13 14.99 -10.41 -11.40
CA ASP A 13 15.51 -10.70 -12.74
C ASP A 13 14.92 -9.72 -13.75
N GLU A 14 15.79 -9.10 -14.55
CA GLU A 14 15.42 -8.09 -15.52
C GLU A 14 15.63 -8.61 -16.94
N LYS A 15 14.60 -8.46 -17.79
CA LYS A 15 14.66 -8.83 -19.20
C LYS A 15 14.18 -7.69 -20.10
N LYS A 16 14.89 -7.49 -21.22
CA LYS A 16 14.38 -6.67 -22.30
C LYS A 16 13.28 -7.43 -23.02
N VAL A 17 12.16 -6.78 -23.26
CA VAL A 17 11.04 -7.28 -24.06
C VAL A 17 10.80 -6.35 -25.23
N ALA A 18 10.01 -6.78 -26.22
CA ALA A 18 9.66 -5.94 -27.35
C ALA A 18 9.01 -4.63 -26.83
N TYR A 19 9.63 -3.51 -27.17
CA TYR A 19 9.20 -2.15 -26.81
C TYR A 19 9.20 -1.81 -25.30
N GLY A 20 9.98 -2.56 -24.47
CA GLY A 20 10.01 -2.28 -23.05
C GLY A 20 10.97 -3.13 -22.23
N LYS A 21 10.73 -3.16 -20.94
CA LYS A 21 11.50 -3.89 -19.93
C LYS A 21 10.55 -4.65 -19.02
N ALA A 22 10.84 -5.91 -18.77
CA ALA A 22 10.15 -6.74 -17.79
C ALA A 22 11.06 -7.00 -16.58
N VAL A 23 10.53 -6.83 -15.40
CA VAL A 23 11.17 -7.15 -14.12
C VAL A 23 10.38 -8.27 -13.46
N SER A 24 11.03 -9.40 -13.26
CA SER A 24 10.48 -10.52 -12.51
C SER A 24 10.95 -10.46 -11.07
N LEU A 25 10.02 -10.44 -10.16
CA LEU A 25 10.24 -10.44 -8.73
C LEU A 25 9.76 -11.78 -8.16
N LYS A 26 10.59 -12.44 -7.36
CA LYS A 26 10.24 -13.69 -6.69
C LYS A 26 10.60 -13.57 -5.21
N CYS A 27 9.64 -13.83 -4.34
CA CYS A 27 9.87 -13.89 -2.92
C CYS A 27 10.23 -15.31 -2.47
N ASN A 28 11.38 -15.46 -1.79
CA ASN A 28 11.81 -16.78 -1.29
C ASN A 28 11.00 -17.24 -0.08
N LYS A 29 10.43 -16.30 0.68
CA LYS A 29 9.66 -16.59 1.89
C LYS A 29 8.24 -17.02 1.55
N SER A 30 7.51 -16.23 0.78
CA SER A 30 6.11 -16.51 0.38
C SER A 30 6.00 -17.42 -0.85
N LYS A 31 7.13 -17.64 -1.58
CA LYS A 31 7.20 -18.44 -2.82
C LYS A 31 6.42 -17.87 -4.00
N ASP A 32 5.82 -16.71 -3.87
CA ASP A 32 5.11 -16.02 -4.93
C ASP A 32 6.05 -15.33 -5.94
N ARG A 33 5.50 -15.06 -7.10
CA ARG A 33 6.22 -14.41 -8.21
C ARG A 33 5.32 -13.41 -8.90
N VAL A 34 5.88 -12.23 -9.19
CA VAL A 34 5.23 -11.19 -9.96
C VAL A 34 6.15 -10.73 -11.08
N VAL A 35 5.57 -10.43 -12.23
CA VAL A 35 6.27 -9.82 -13.36
C VAL A 35 5.66 -8.45 -13.63
N VAL A 36 6.47 -7.42 -13.58
CA VAL A 36 6.10 -6.05 -13.92
C VAL A 36 6.73 -5.72 -15.26
N THR A 37 5.91 -5.44 -16.26
CA THR A 37 6.38 -5.08 -17.61
C THR A 37 6.02 -3.64 -17.91
N HIS A 38 7.03 -2.82 -18.24
CA HIS A 38 6.83 -1.45 -18.70
C HIS A 38 7.04 -1.39 -20.21
N TYR A 39 5.99 -1.11 -20.96
CA TYR A 39 6.00 -0.88 -22.41
C TYR A 39 6.18 0.60 -22.71
N GLN A 40 7.41 1.02 -22.96
CA GLN A 40 7.76 2.43 -23.16
C GLN A 40 6.99 3.07 -24.32
N LYS A 41 6.84 2.36 -25.46
CA LYS A 41 6.14 2.86 -26.65
C LYS A 41 4.67 3.22 -26.35
N HIS A 42 4.04 2.55 -25.42
CA HIS A 42 2.62 2.72 -25.09
C HIS A 42 2.40 3.40 -23.74
N ASN A 43 3.48 3.79 -23.05
CA ASN A 43 3.45 4.29 -21.67
C ASN A 43 2.54 3.44 -20.78
N LYS A 44 2.66 2.11 -20.90
CA LYS A 44 1.80 1.13 -20.23
C LYS A 44 2.61 0.25 -19.29
N VAL A 45 2.13 0.09 -18.08
CA VAL A 45 2.65 -0.89 -17.12
C VAL A 45 1.65 -2.06 -17.01
N VAL A 46 2.16 -3.27 -17.10
CA VAL A 46 1.38 -4.51 -16.93
C VAL A 46 1.99 -5.29 -15.77
N ILE A 47 1.15 -5.69 -14.83
CA ILE A 47 1.54 -6.49 -13.67
C ILE A 47 0.87 -7.85 -13.82
N GLN A 48 1.66 -8.91 -13.73
CA GLN A 48 1.21 -10.28 -13.88
C GLN A 48 1.71 -11.11 -12.69
N GLY A 49 0.81 -11.78 -12.01
CA GLY A 49 1.09 -12.62 -10.85
C GLY A 49 -0.20 -13.09 -10.20
N ARG A 50 -0.07 -13.94 -9.20
CA ARG A 50 -1.20 -14.29 -8.34
C ARG A 50 -1.40 -13.17 -7.32
N PRO A 51 -2.63 -12.87 -6.91
CA PRO A 51 -2.94 -11.83 -5.91
C PRO A 51 -2.53 -12.31 -4.49
N GLU A 52 -1.25 -12.58 -4.32
CA GLU A 52 -0.60 -12.97 -3.07
C GLU A 52 0.18 -11.78 -2.48
N VAL A 53 1.02 -12.02 -1.48
CA VAL A 53 1.72 -10.98 -0.71
C VAL A 53 2.52 -10.03 -1.59
N LEU A 54 3.37 -10.58 -2.49
CA LEU A 54 4.23 -9.77 -3.35
C LEU A 54 3.43 -8.92 -4.34
N PHE A 55 2.40 -9.50 -4.95
CA PHE A 55 1.51 -8.79 -5.88
C PHE A 55 0.81 -7.63 -5.18
N SER A 56 0.22 -7.89 -4.02
CA SER A 56 -0.52 -6.89 -3.24
C SER A 56 0.39 -5.77 -2.71
N THR A 57 1.61 -6.12 -2.32
CA THR A 57 2.62 -5.12 -1.94
C THR A 57 2.95 -4.20 -3.12
N ILE A 58 3.12 -4.74 -4.34
CA ILE A 58 3.38 -3.94 -5.54
C ILE A 58 2.20 -3.04 -5.89
N ILE A 59 0.97 -3.57 -5.85
CA ILE A 59 -0.25 -2.76 -6.06
C ILE A 59 -0.34 -1.64 -5.03
N GLY A 60 -0.04 -1.92 -3.76
CA GLY A 60 0.00 -0.90 -2.71
C GLY A 60 0.97 0.25 -3.02
N TYR A 61 2.16 -0.04 -3.54
CA TYR A 61 3.10 1.02 -3.97
C TYR A 61 2.59 1.79 -5.18
N ILE A 62 1.95 1.13 -6.13
CA ILE A 62 1.41 1.80 -7.31
C ILE A 62 0.29 2.77 -6.91
N THR A 63 -0.58 2.38 -5.99
CA THR A 63 -1.66 3.26 -5.50
C THR A 63 -1.12 4.50 -4.78
N GLU A 64 0.10 4.46 -4.23
CA GLU A 64 0.74 5.64 -3.67
C GLU A 64 1.21 6.66 -4.74
N LEU A 65 1.34 6.23 -6.00
CA LEU A 65 1.89 7.04 -7.10
C LEU A 65 0.81 7.62 -8.03
N ILE A 66 -0.41 7.10 -7.97
CA ILE A 66 -1.52 7.50 -8.84
C ILE A 66 -2.48 8.48 -8.14
N GLU A 67 -3.34 9.12 -8.91
CA GLU A 67 -4.39 9.97 -8.35
C GLU A 67 -5.48 9.11 -7.71
N VAL A 68 -6.17 9.66 -6.69
CA VAL A 68 -7.17 8.95 -5.89
C VAL A 68 -8.30 8.39 -6.76
N GLU A 69 -8.67 9.15 -7.80
CA GLU A 69 -9.73 8.80 -8.75
C GLU A 69 -9.41 7.58 -9.62
N GLU A 70 -8.12 7.26 -9.80
CA GLU A 70 -7.68 6.10 -10.58
C GLU A 70 -7.59 4.80 -9.75
N ILE A 71 -7.59 4.92 -8.43
CA ILE A 71 -7.47 3.76 -7.51
C ILE A 71 -8.57 2.74 -7.76
N PRO A 72 -9.88 3.10 -7.82
CA PRO A 72 -10.94 2.13 -8.06
C PRO A 72 -10.77 1.35 -9.35
N LYS A 73 -10.30 2.00 -10.43
CA LYS A 73 -10.07 1.34 -11.70
C LYS A 73 -9.02 0.24 -11.62
N ILE A 74 -7.87 0.53 -10.99
CA ILE A 74 -6.81 -0.47 -10.81
C ILE A 74 -7.31 -1.66 -10.00
N PHE A 75 -8.04 -1.42 -8.92
CA PHE A 75 -8.54 -2.48 -8.08
C PHE A 75 -9.67 -3.28 -8.75
N ASN A 76 -10.57 -2.61 -9.47
CA ASN A 76 -11.60 -3.28 -10.26
C ASN A 76 -10.98 -4.23 -11.28
N ASP A 77 -9.96 -3.77 -12.02
CA ASP A 77 -9.23 -4.59 -13.00
C ASP A 77 -8.47 -5.74 -12.31
N THR A 78 -7.90 -5.48 -11.12
CA THR A 78 -7.09 -6.46 -10.38
C THR A 78 -7.94 -7.58 -9.78
N TYR A 79 -9.06 -7.23 -9.17
CA TYR A 79 -9.92 -8.15 -8.41
C TYR A 79 -11.22 -8.50 -9.12
N ASN A 80 -11.37 -8.09 -10.38
CA ASN A 80 -12.58 -8.28 -11.20
C ASN A 80 -13.86 -7.76 -10.49
N LEU A 81 -13.75 -6.58 -9.90
CA LEU A 81 -14.84 -5.90 -9.19
C LEU A 81 -15.43 -4.81 -10.10
N ASN A 82 -16.59 -4.31 -9.72
CA ASN A 82 -17.23 -3.18 -10.38
C ASN A 82 -17.71 -2.17 -9.33
N ILE A 83 -16.75 -1.54 -8.65
CA ILE A 83 -16.99 -0.58 -7.58
C ILE A 83 -16.80 0.82 -8.13
N ASP A 84 -17.78 1.69 -7.91
CA ASP A 84 -17.71 3.09 -8.30
C ASP A 84 -16.86 3.89 -7.30
N LYS A 85 -16.11 4.86 -7.83
CA LYS A 85 -15.33 5.82 -7.02
C LYS A 85 -16.21 6.66 -6.09
N ASP A 86 -17.42 7.02 -6.53
CA ASP A 86 -18.35 7.82 -5.74
C ASP A 86 -18.93 7.01 -4.58
N GLU A 87 -19.06 5.69 -4.75
CA GLU A 87 -19.42 4.77 -3.67
C GLU A 87 -18.32 4.77 -2.58
N ILE A 88 -17.05 4.64 -2.98
CA ILE A 88 -15.92 4.68 -2.03
C ILE A 88 -15.86 6.01 -1.29
N ARG A 89 -16.07 7.12 -1.99
CA ARG A 89 -16.10 8.46 -1.40
C ARG A 89 -17.23 8.60 -0.38
N SER A 90 -18.41 8.12 -0.72
CA SER A 90 -19.59 8.17 0.16
C SER A 90 -19.37 7.33 1.42
N GLU A 91 -18.81 6.13 1.28
CA GLU A 91 -18.48 5.30 2.43
C GLU A 91 -17.38 5.91 3.29
N PHE A 92 -16.36 6.50 2.68
CA PHE A 92 -15.32 7.18 3.44
C PHE A 92 -15.90 8.35 4.26
N GLN A 93 -16.79 9.13 3.69
CA GLN A 93 -17.52 10.18 4.43
C GLN A 93 -18.41 9.60 5.54
N PHE A 94 -19.02 8.45 5.31
CA PHE A 94 -19.80 7.76 6.33
C PHE A 94 -18.95 7.28 7.51
N TYR A 95 -17.80 6.65 7.26
CA TYR A 95 -16.91 6.17 8.32
C TYR A 95 -16.18 7.30 9.04
N MET A 96 -15.88 8.39 8.36
CA MET A 96 -15.07 9.51 8.88
C MET A 96 -15.67 10.88 8.55
N PRO A 97 -16.90 11.18 9.01
CA PRO A 97 -17.63 12.39 8.61
C PRO A 97 -16.92 13.69 9.02
N ASN A 98 -16.15 13.65 10.11
CA ASN A 98 -15.47 14.83 10.64
C ASN A 98 -14.00 14.93 10.20
N ALA A 99 -13.46 13.90 9.55
CA ALA A 99 -12.05 13.84 9.19
C ALA A 99 -11.81 13.98 7.68
N TYR A 100 -12.83 13.77 6.85
CA TYR A 100 -12.68 13.74 5.40
C TYR A 100 -12.00 14.99 4.84
N ASP A 101 -12.43 16.18 5.26
CA ASP A 101 -11.87 17.46 4.79
C ASP A 101 -10.60 17.89 5.55
N LYS A 102 -10.15 17.09 6.52
CA LYS A 102 -9.01 17.38 7.40
C LYS A 102 -7.83 16.44 7.21
N ILE A 103 -7.81 15.69 6.12
CA ILE A 103 -6.74 14.74 5.86
C ILE A 103 -5.44 15.51 5.59
N PRO A 104 -4.36 15.25 6.35
CA PRO A 104 -3.17 16.09 6.34
C PRO A 104 -2.30 15.93 5.09
N SER A 105 -2.51 14.89 4.29
CA SER A 105 -1.71 14.68 3.08
C SER A 105 -2.43 13.82 2.05
N LYS A 106 -2.13 14.05 0.77
CA LYS A 106 -2.60 13.20 -0.35
C LYS A 106 -2.21 11.72 -0.19
N LYS A 107 -1.05 11.44 0.39
CA LYS A 107 -0.62 10.06 0.66
C LYS A 107 -1.56 9.37 1.64
N MET A 108 -1.95 10.05 2.71
CA MET A 108 -2.89 9.52 3.69
C MET A 108 -4.30 9.37 3.10
N GLU A 109 -4.74 10.33 2.28
CA GLU A 109 -6.00 10.24 1.55
C GLU A 109 -6.06 8.98 0.66
N ARG A 110 -5.02 8.73 -0.13
CA ARG A 110 -4.92 7.53 -0.96
C ARG A 110 -4.98 6.24 -0.13
N SER A 111 -4.25 6.20 0.97
CA SER A 111 -4.25 5.03 1.87
C SER A 111 -5.63 4.79 2.49
N LEU A 112 -6.36 5.85 2.85
CA LEU A 112 -7.71 5.74 3.39
C LEU A 112 -8.71 5.26 2.32
N HIS A 113 -8.66 5.83 1.11
CA HIS A 113 -9.49 5.36 -0.01
C HIS A 113 -9.21 3.89 -0.33
N GLN A 114 -7.94 3.48 -0.34
CA GLN A 114 -7.58 2.09 -0.52
C GLN A 114 -8.11 1.20 0.61
N ALA A 115 -8.03 1.64 1.86
CA ALA A 115 -8.56 0.89 3.00
C ALA A 115 -10.07 0.67 2.88
N VAL A 116 -10.83 1.71 2.53
CA VAL A 116 -12.29 1.60 2.30
C VAL A 116 -12.59 0.68 1.12
N TYR A 117 -11.84 0.83 0.02
CA TYR A 117 -11.98 -0.06 -1.12
C TYR A 117 -11.75 -1.53 -0.75
N ASN A 118 -10.73 -1.80 0.07
CA ASN A 118 -10.39 -3.16 0.51
C ASN A 118 -11.52 -3.83 1.32
N LEU A 119 -12.41 -3.06 1.95
CA LEU A 119 -13.61 -3.60 2.62
C LEU A 119 -14.62 -4.22 1.64
N LYS A 120 -14.55 -3.83 0.36
CA LYS A 120 -15.41 -4.37 -0.69
C LYS A 120 -14.83 -5.63 -1.36
N VAL A 121 -13.56 -5.92 -1.14
CA VAL A 121 -12.92 -7.10 -1.71
C VAL A 121 -13.45 -8.32 -0.97
N THR A 122 -14.17 -9.18 -1.70
CA THR A 122 -14.74 -10.43 -1.19
C THR A 122 -14.09 -11.61 -1.91
N GLY A 123 -14.01 -12.75 -1.25
CA GLY A 123 -13.49 -14.01 -1.81
C GLY A 123 -12.65 -14.78 -0.81
N ASP A 124 -12.33 -16.02 -1.15
CA ASP A 124 -11.42 -16.86 -0.38
C ASP A 124 -9.99 -16.40 -0.62
N MET A 125 -9.49 -15.60 0.29
CA MET A 125 -8.10 -15.13 0.27
C MET A 125 -7.27 -15.94 1.25
N PHE A 126 -6.12 -16.40 0.78
CA PHE A 126 -5.19 -17.15 1.62
C PHE A 126 -4.65 -16.30 2.78
N ASP A 127 -4.44 -15.00 2.55
CA ASP A 127 -4.00 -14.03 3.55
C ASP A 127 -4.61 -12.66 3.25
N GLY A 128 -5.47 -12.19 4.14
CA GLY A 128 -6.10 -10.87 4.07
C GLY A 128 -5.29 -9.74 4.74
N THR A 129 -4.12 -10.05 5.32
CA THR A 129 -3.33 -9.07 6.09
C THR A 129 -2.97 -7.84 5.25
N TYR A 130 -2.67 -8.01 3.96
CA TYR A 130 -2.35 -6.91 3.06
C TYR A 130 -3.54 -5.97 2.81
N LEU A 131 -4.78 -6.45 2.94
CA LEU A 131 -5.97 -5.61 2.82
C LEU A 131 -6.08 -4.62 3.98
N ALA A 132 -5.62 -5.00 5.18
CA ALA A 132 -5.57 -4.13 6.34
C ALA A 132 -4.38 -3.15 6.34
N GLN A 133 -3.34 -3.43 5.56
CA GLN A 133 -2.09 -2.66 5.56
C GLN A 133 -2.28 -1.16 5.31
N PRO A 134 -3.13 -0.68 4.38
CA PRO A 134 -3.37 0.75 4.20
C PRO A 134 -3.98 1.41 5.44
N ALA A 135 -4.90 0.74 6.13
CA ALA A 135 -5.50 1.24 7.37
C ALA A 135 -4.47 1.31 8.48
N ILE A 136 -3.64 0.28 8.65
CA ILE A 136 -2.55 0.23 9.64
C ILE A 136 -1.56 1.39 9.41
N ARG A 137 -1.17 1.66 8.16
CA ARG A 137 -0.28 2.78 7.81
C ARG A 137 -0.88 4.13 8.20
N VAL A 138 -2.19 4.31 8.05
CA VAL A 138 -2.87 5.55 8.47
C VAL A 138 -2.84 5.70 9.98
N VAL A 139 -3.16 4.64 10.71
CA VAL A 139 -3.11 4.65 12.19
C VAL A 139 -1.69 4.97 12.67
N GLU A 140 -0.68 4.32 12.10
CA GLU A 140 0.72 4.58 12.44
C GLU A 140 1.12 6.04 12.15
N ALA A 141 0.72 6.60 11.00
CA ALA A 141 1.01 7.98 10.65
C ALA A 141 0.33 8.97 11.60
N GLN A 142 -0.93 8.74 11.95
CA GLN A 142 -1.67 9.58 12.91
C GLN A 142 -1.06 9.51 14.30
N LEU A 143 -0.65 8.34 14.75
CA LEU A 143 -0.02 8.19 16.04
C LEU A 143 1.34 8.91 16.11
N LYS A 144 2.14 8.85 15.04
CA LYS A 144 3.38 9.64 14.94
C LYS A 144 3.13 11.14 15.01
N ILE A 145 2.10 11.64 14.33
CA ILE A 145 1.69 13.04 14.41
C ILE A 145 1.29 13.42 15.85
N ALA A 146 0.44 12.62 16.47
CA ALA A 146 0.01 12.85 17.84
C ALA A 146 1.18 12.87 18.83
N LEU A 147 2.15 11.97 18.69
CA LEU A 147 3.34 11.91 19.54
C LEU A 147 4.23 13.16 19.38
N ILE A 148 4.30 13.71 18.17
CA ILE A 148 5.00 14.97 17.90
C ILE A 148 4.24 16.14 18.53
N GLU A 149 2.93 16.22 18.34
CA GLU A 149 2.09 17.29 18.91
C GLU A 149 2.09 17.29 20.45
N CYS A 150 2.16 16.10 21.06
CA CYS A 150 2.30 15.96 22.51
C CYS A 150 3.73 16.20 23.03
N GLY A 151 4.70 16.49 22.15
CA GLY A 151 6.10 16.73 22.53
C GLY A 151 6.87 15.47 22.99
N ILE A 152 6.30 14.27 22.78
CA ILE A 152 6.98 13.01 23.13
C ILE A 152 8.10 12.71 22.13
N ILE A 153 7.88 13.07 20.88
CA ILE A 153 8.89 12.97 19.79
C ILE A 153 9.15 14.38 19.25
N PRO A 154 10.40 14.81 19.11
CA PRO A 154 10.72 16.20 18.72
C PRO A 154 10.20 16.57 17.33
N ASN A 155 10.32 15.70 16.35
CA ASN A 155 9.90 15.92 14.96
C ASN A 155 9.97 14.65 14.11
N ALA A 156 9.49 14.75 12.85
CA ALA A 156 9.51 13.64 11.91
C ALA A 156 10.92 13.17 11.52
N GLN A 157 11.92 14.05 11.56
CA GLN A 157 13.31 13.71 11.26
C GLN A 157 13.88 12.78 12.34
N TYR A 158 13.56 13.01 13.60
CA TYR A 158 13.95 12.16 14.72
C TYR A 158 13.50 10.71 14.52
N ILE A 159 12.30 10.49 13.99
CA ILE A 159 11.77 9.15 13.70
C ILE A 159 12.68 8.41 12.69
N LYS A 160 13.08 9.10 11.61
CA LYS A 160 13.93 8.53 10.56
C LYS A 160 15.33 8.19 11.05
N GLU A 161 15.95 9.10 11.80
CA GLU A 161 17.34 8.98 12.23
C GLU A 161 17.52 7.94 13.33
N ASN A 162 16.53 7.75 14.18
CA ASN A 162 16.62 6.85 15.32
C ASN A 162 15.93 5.51 15.09
N HIS A 163 15.47 5.21 13.86
CA HIS A 163 14.70 3.99 13.57
C HIS A 163 13.63 3.76 14.63
N PHE A 164 12.89 4.83 14.96
CA PHE A 164 11.96 4.85 16.07
C PHE A 164 10.94 3.74 15.95
N ASP A 165 11.11 2.70 16.72
CA ASP A 165 10.07 1.72 16.96
C ASP A 165 9.15 2.26 18.05
N MET A 166 7.96 2.62 17.64
CA MET A 166 6.95 3.22 18.48
C MET A 166 6.57 2.30 19.66
N PHE A 167 6.52 1.00 19.41
CA PHE A 167 6.12 0.04 20.44
C PHE A 167 7.19 -0.13 21.53
N ASP A 168 8.46 -0.12 21.14
CA ASP A 168 9.58 -0.15 22.09
C ASP A 168 9.60 1.08 23.00
N LYS A 169 9.33 2.26 22.45
CA LYS A 169 9.37 3.53 23.20
C LYS A 169 8.21 3.72 24.15
N ILE A 170 7.03 3.22 23.84
CA ILE A 170 5.87 3.27 24.75
C ILE A 170 5.82 2.08 25.71
N GLY A 171 6.84 1.23 25.68
CA GLY A 171 6.99 0.12 26.63
C GLY A 171 6.06 -1.08 26.39
N VAL A 172 5.41 -1.14 25.25
CA VAL A 172 4.59 -2.30 24.85
C VAL A 172 5.54 -3.39 24.34
N LYS A 173 5.92 -4.30 25.22
CA LYS A 173 6.63 -5.52 24.83
C LYS A 173 5.61 -6.57 24.44
N TYR A 174 5.60 -6.98 23.18
CA TYR A 174 4.93 -8.20 22.79
C TYR A 174 5.64 -9.39 23.43
N LYS A 175 4.93 -10.13 24.26
CA LYS A 175 5.38 -11.42 24.75
C LYS A 175 4.98 -12.51 23.77
#